data_30e94197365e4441363680746d97bbd4
#
_entry.id   30e94197365e4441363680746d97bbd4
#
_cell.length_a   1.000
_cell.length_b   1.000
_cell.length_c   1.000
_cell.angle_alpha   90.00
_cell.angle_beta   90.00
_cell.angle_gamma   90.00
#
_symmetry.space_group_name_H-M   'P 1'
#
loop_
_entity.id
_entity.type
_entity.pdbx_description
1 polymer ?
#
loop_
_entity_poly.entity_id
_entity_poly.type
_entity_poly.pdbx_seq_one_letter_code
_entity_poly.pdbx_strand_id
1 'polypeptide(L)'
;MEADFAQLEFRVAAFLSQDALAMSEITSGFDVHSYTAKVISDAGQATTRQEAKEHTFAPLFGATGYGRTPSEASYYHHFIEKYEGIAAWHKKLGNEAVRFQKITNVGGRQYAFPNTERRPNGLPTNFTMIKNYPVQGFATGDVVPVVLVELENRLMPMRSTLVNSVHDSMVIDIHPYETEQVIEIINSMNMDLNQIIYDNYKVKMNVPLLLEAKIGPNWLDTQDV
;
A
#
# COMPACT_ATOMS: atom_id res chain seq x y z
N MET A 1 -18.38 -11.41 3.16
CA MET A 1 -17.86 -10.07 2.78
C MET A 1 -16.35 -10.15 2.68
N GLU A 2 -15.78 -9.44 1.75
CA GLU A 2 -14.35 -9.12 1.71
C GLU A 2 -14.19 -7.62 1.92
N ALA A 3 -13.33 -7.23 2.86
CA ALA A 3 -12.93 -5.84 3.06
C ALA A 3 -11.43 -5.74 2.77
N ASP A 4 -11.06 -4.93 1.77
CA ASP A 4 -9.70 -4.81 1.25
C ASP A 4 -9.20 -3.37 1.37
N PHE A 5 -7.93 -3.18 1.70
CA PHE A 5 -7.38 -1.85 1.74
C PHE A 5 -7.18 -1.26 0.34
N ALA A 6 -7.77 -0.10 0.09
CA ALA A 6 -7.55 0.63 -1.15
C ALA A 6 -6.10 1.13 -1.24
N GLN A 7 -5.28 0.48 -2.07
CA GLN A 7 -3.90 0.90 -2.36
C GLN A 7 -3.04 1.14 -1.11
N LEU A 8 -3.12 0.26 -0.10
CA LEU A 8 -2.49 0.45 1.21
C LEU A 8 -1.01 0.85 1.12
N GLU A 9 -0.23 0.11 0.34
CA GLU A 9 1.21 0.34 0.21
C GLU A 9 1.54 1.71 -0.41
N PHE A 10 0.75 2.17 -1.40
CA PHE A 10 0.94 3.49 -2.00
C PHE A 10 0.58 4.61 -1.02
N ARG A 11 -0.49 4.45 -0.24
CA ARG A 11 -0.87 5.39 0.83
C ARG A 11 0.21 5.47 1.91
N VAL A 12 0.75 4.33 2.32
CA VAL A 12 1.87 4.28 3.27
C VAL A 12 3.13 4.92 2.68
N ALA A 13 3.46 4.65 1.41
CA ALA A 13 4.62 5.27 0.76
C ALA A 13 4.48 6.78 0.61
N ALA A 14 3.30 7.27 0.24
CA ALA A 14 2.99 8.70 0.18
C ALA A 14 3.16 9.36 1.55
N PHE A 15 2.68 8.71 2.61
CA PHE A 15 2.88 9.16 3.99
C PHE A 15 4.35 9.16 4.40
N LEU A 16 5.10 8.08 4.18
CA LEU A 16 6.51 7.96 4.59
C LEU A 16 7.42 8.93 3.84
N SER A 17 7.14 9.16 2.56
CA SER A 17 7.91 10.06 1.71
C SER A 17 7.48 11.52 1.82
N GLN A 18 6.27 11.79 2.34
CA GLN A 18 5.62 13.11 2.32
C GLN A 18 5.54 13.68 0.89
N ASP A 19 5.31 12.81 -0.11
CA ASP A 19 5.16 13.22 -1.49
C ASP A 19 3.84 13.98 -1.70
N ALA A 20 3.93 15.27 -1.97
CA ALA A 20 2.75 16.15 -2.05
C ALA A 20 1.80 15.76 -3.19
N LEU A 21 2.33 15.30 -4.34
CA LEU A 21 1.53 14.89 -5.47
C LEU A 21 0.81 13.57 -5.18
N ALA A 22 1.53 12.57 -4.65
CA ALA A 22 0.92 11.30 -4.27
C ALA A 22 -0.19 11.49 -3.24
N MET A 23 0.04 12.32 -2.20
CA MET A 23 -0.99 12.64 -1.19
C MET A 23 -2.20 13.35 -1.81
N SER A 24 -1.98 14.30 -2.73
CA SER A 24 -3.06 15.00 -3.44
C SER A 24 -3.88 14.07 -4.31
N GLU A 25 -3.23 13.18 -5.06
CA GLU A 25 -3.90 12.19 -5.91
C GLU A 25 -4.73 11.19 -5.10
N ILE A 26 -4.21 10.70 -3.98
CA ILE A 26 -4.95 9.84 -3.05
C ILE A 26 -6.21 10.55 -2.54
N THR A 27 -6.07 11.81 -2.13
CA THR A 27 -7.17 12.58 -1.55
C THR A 27 -8.24 12.92 -2.59
N SER A 28 -7.85 13.16 -3.84
CA SER A 28 -8.77 13.48 -4.95
C SER A 28 -9.43 12.25 -5.58
N GLY A 29 -9.04 11.03 -5.19
CA GLY A 29 -9.53 9.79 -5.82
C GLY A 29 -9.00 9.59 -7.24
N PHE A 30 -7.80 10.08 -7.54
CA PHE A 30 -7.20 9.93 -8.86
C PHE A 30 -6.97 8.46 -9.23
N ASP A 31 -7.45 8.06 -10.40
CA ASP A 31 -7.25 6.69 -10.91
C ASP A 31 -5.85 6.50 -11.50
N VAL A 32 -4.91 6.16 -10.61
CA VAL A 32 -3.51 5.93 -10.98
C VAL A 32 -3.33 4.75 -11.95
N HIS A 33 -4.23 3.76 -11.93
CA HIS A 33 -4.15 2.61 -12.85
C HIS A 33 -4.54 3.01 -14.27
N SER A 34 -5.60 3.80 -14.44
CA SER A 34 -5.96 4.36 -15.75
C SER A 34 -4.88 5.30 -16.28
N TYR A 35 -4.26 6.09 -15.41
CA TYR A 35 -3.13 6.93 -15.78
C TYR A 35 -1.93 6.09 -16.26
N THR A 36 -1.59 5.01 -15.54
CA THR A 36 -0.53 4.06 -15.92
C THR A 36 -0.80 3.44 -17.29
N ALA A 37 -2.02 2.95 -17.51
CA ALA A 37 -2.45 2.40 -18.79
C ALA A 37 -2.27 3.41 -19.93
N LYS A 38 -2.65 4.67 -19.69
CA LYS A 38 -2.48 5.75 -20.67
C LYS A 38 -0.99 5.99 -21.00
N VAL A 39 -0.14 6.11 -20.01
CA VAL A 39 1.31 6.38 -20.22
C VAL A 39 1.97 5.24 -21.02
N ILE A 40 1.68 3.99 -20.69
CA ILE A 40 2.22 2.83 -21.42
C ILE A 40 1.67 2.79 -22.84
N SER A 41 0.36 3.08 -23.05
CA SER A 41 -0.27 3.11 -24.36
C SER A 41 0.27 4.23 -25.24
N ASP A 42 0.46 5.43 -24.70
CA ASP A 42 1.05 6.57 -25.39
C ASP A 42 2.52 6.28 -25.82
N ALA A 43 3.21 5.41 -25.08
CA ALA A 43 4.56 4.92 -25.42
C ALA A 43 4.56 3.78 -26.47
N GLY A 44 3.40 3.41 -27.01
CA GLY A 44 3.25 2.49 -28.14
C GLY A 44 2.83 1.06 -27.82
N GLN A 45 2.48 0.74 -26.58
CA GLN A 45 1.96 -0.56 -26.18
C GLN A 45 0.53 -0.42 -25.62
N ALA A 46 -0.47 -0.81 -26.42
CA ALA A 46 -1.86 -0.80 -25.98
C ALA A 46 -2.01 -1.58 -24.65
N THR A 47 -2.48 -0.90 -23.61
CA THR A 47 -2.55 -1.44 -22.25
C THR A 47 -3.87 -1.04 -21.61
N THR A 48 -4.60 -2.01 -21.11
CA THR A 48 -5.84 -1.79 -20.37
C THR A 48 -5.57 -1.39 -18.91
N ARG A 49 -6.56 -0.81 -18.24
CA ARG A 49 -6.49 -0.50 -16.81
C ARG A 49 -6.17 -1.74 -15.96
N GLN A 50 -6.71 -2.91 -16.33
CA GLN A 50 -6.48 -4.14 -15.60
C GLN A 50 -5.03 -4.62 -15.74
N GLU A 51 -4.47 -4.61 -16.94
CA GLU A 51 -3.05 -4.94 -17.20
C GLU A 51 -2.12 -3.95 -16.50
N ALA A 52 -2.47 -2.67 -16.50
CA ALA A 52 -1.66 -1.62 -15.86
C ALA A 52 -1.51 -1.80 -14.34
N LYS A 53 -2.41 -2.52 -13.67
CA LYS A 53 -2.31 -2.78 -12.21
C LYS A 53 -0.98 -3.43 -11.82
N GLU A 54 -0.45 -4.34 -12.63
CA GLU A 54 0.82 -5.01 -12.36
C GLU A 54 2.03 -4.07 -12.44
N HIS A 55 1.90 -2.98 -13.20
CA HIS A 55 3.00 -2.03 -13.45
C HIS A 55 2.93 -0.81 -12.53
N THR A 56 1.73 -0.42 -12.10
CA THR A 56 1.48 0.87 -11.44
C THR A 56 2.42 1.14 -10.27
N PHE A 57 2.58 0.20 -9.36
CA PHE A 57 3.40 0.37 -8.17
C PHE A 57 4.73 -0.38 -8.19
N ALA A 58 5.04 -1.09 -9.28
CA ALA A 58 6.32 -1.79 -9.41
C ALA A 58 7.55 -0.86 -9.20
N PRO A 59 7.58 0.40 -9.72
CA PRO A 59 8.69 1.32 -9.48
C PRO A 59 8.83 1.74 -8.00
N LEU A 60 7.73 1.79 -7.26
CA LEU A 60 7.74 2.07 -5.82
C LEU A 60 8.62 1.07 -5.07
N PHE A 61 8.57 -0.19 -5.47
CA PHE A 61 9.37 -1.28 -4.89
C PHE A 61 10.72 -1.51 -5.59
N GLY A 62 11.09 -0.64 -6.51
CA GLY A 62 12.41 -0.64 -7.10
C GLY A 62 12.54 -1.31 -8.45
N ALA A 63 11.44 -1.64 -9.11
CA ALA A 63 11.50 -2.05 -10.49
C ALA A 63 12.02 -0.90 -11.36
N THR A 64 12.98 -1.22 -12.23
CA THR A 64 13.68 -0.25 -13.11
C THR A 64 13.30 -0.39 -14.57
N GLY A 65 12.38 -1.29 -14.90
CA GLY A 65 12.05 -1.64 -16.28
C GLY A 65 12.98 -2.68 -16.90
N TYR A 66 13.99 -3.17 -16.20
CA TYR A 66 14.85 -4.24 -16.70
C TYR A 66 14.04 -5.52 -16.97
N GLY A 67 14.16 -6.07 -18.17
CA GLY A 67 13.39 -7.25 -18.60
C GLY A 67 11.92 -6.95 -18.96
N ARG A 68 11.54 -5.68 -19.06
CA ARG A 68 10.23 -5.20 -19.48
C ARG A 68 10.29 -4.63 -20.89
N THR A 69 9.12 -4.40 -21.50
CA THR A 69 9.05 -3.72 -22.79
C THR A 69 9.55 -2.27 -22.68
N PRO A 70 9.99 -1.63 -23.78
CA PRO A 70 10.39 -0.23 -23.77
C PRO A 70 9.29 0.71 -23.24
N SER A 71 8.02 0.43 -23.55
CA SER A 71 6.87 1.22 -23.11
C SER A 71 6.64 1.11 -21.59
N GLU A 72 6.72 -0.10 -21.04
CA GLU A 72 6.64 -0.34 -19.58
C GLU A 72 7.83 0.30 -18.85
N ALA A 73 9.04 0.16 -19.39
CA ALA A 73 10.24 0.79 -18.82
C ALA A 73 10.14 2.32 -18.83
N SER A 74 9.57 2.90 -19.88
CA SER A 74 9.30 4.34 -19.96
C SER A 74 8.36 4.80 -18.82
N TYR A 75 7.30 4.03 -18.56
CA TYR A 75 6.41 4.33 -17.41
C TYR A 75 7.16 4.30 -16.07
N TYR A 76 8.09 3.33 -15.87
CA TYR A 76 8.82 3.21 -14.61
C TYR A 76 9.75 4.42 -14.36
N HIS A 77 10.36 4.97 -15.42
CA HIS A 77 11.09 6.23 -15.32
C HIS A 77 10.15 7.40 -15.00
N HIS A 78 9.04 7.48 -15.73
CA HIS A 78 8.05 8.53 -15.52
C HIS A 78 7.45 8.53 -14.10
N PHE A 79 7.24 7.36 -13.48
CA PHE A 79 6.80 7.25 -12.09
C PHE A 79 7.75 7.94 -11.12
N ILE A 80 9.06 7.70 -11.26
CA ILE A 80 10.08 8.28 -10.39
C ILE A 80 10.23 9.80 -10.61
N GLU A 81 10.04 10.26 -11.85
CA GLU A 81 10.02 11.70 -12.18
C GLU A 81 8.76 12.37 -11.64
N LYS A 82 7.61 11.71 -11.75
CA LYS A 82 6.32 12.21 -11.28
C LYS A 82 6.26 12.37 -9.76
N TYR A 83 6.75 11.38 -9.01
CA TYR A 83 6.71 11.37 -7.54
C TYR A 83 8.09 11.71 -6.96
N GLU A 84 8.46 12.98 -7.07
CA GLU A 84 9.78 13.46 -6.64
C GLU A 84 10.07 13.25 -5.15
N GLY A 85 9.02 13.35 -4.30
CA GLY A 85 9.12 13.09 -2.87
C GLY A 85 9.45 11.62 -2.57
N ILE A 86 8.83 10.69 -3.27
CA ILE A 86 9.14 9.25 -3.18
C ILE A 86 10.57 8.99 -3.65
N ALA A 87 10.99 9.58 -4.77
CA ALA A 87 12.36 9.45 -5.28
C ALA A 87 13.41 9.98 -4.29
N ALA A 88 13.18 11.13 -3.69
CA ALA A 88 14.05 11.74 -2.68
C ALA A 88 14.09 10.87 -1.40
N TRP A 89 12.96 10.37 -0.96
CA TRP A 89 12.87 9.47 0.19
C TRP A 89 13.63 8.15 -0.04
N HIS A 90 13.51 7.53 -1.21
CA HIS A 90 14.30 6.35 -1.57
C HIS A 90 15.79 6.60 -1.49
N LYS A 91 16.27 7.76 -1.97
CA LYS A 91 17.67 8.15 -1.87
C LYS A 91 18.11 8.32 -0.42
N LYS A 92 17.26 8.92 0.43
CA LYS A 92 17.49 9.06 1.88
C LYS A 92 17.63 7.69 2.54
N LEU A 93 16.71 6.76 2.30
CA LEU A 93 16.77 5.39 2.82
C LEU A 93 18.06 4.67 2.42
N GLY A 94 18.46 4.80 1.16
CA GLY A 94 19.73 4.22 0.67
C GLY A 94 20.95 4.78 1.40
N ASN A 95 20.99 6.09 1.67
CA ASN A 95 22.05 6.74 2.44
C ASN A 95 22.07 6.25 3.89
N GLU A 96 20.90 6.12 4.50
CA GLU A 96 20.74 5.65 5.88
C GLU A 96 21.20 4.20 6.03
N ALA A 97 20.78 3.30 5.12
CA ALA A 97 21.20 1.90 5.12
C ALA A 97 22.71 1.73 4.95
N VAL A 98 23.37 2.51 4.06
CA VAL A 98 24.82 2.49 3.90
C VAL A 98 25.53 2.97 5.17
N ARG A 99 25.03 4.04 5.79
CA ARG A 99 25.68 4.67 6.95
C ARG A 99 25.49 3.89 8.23
N PHE A 100 24.28 3.41 8.50
CA PHE A 100 23.89 2.82 9.78
C PHE A 100 23.67 1.33 9.74
N GLN A 101 23.75 0.71 8.56
CA GLN A 101 23.52 -0.73 8.33
C GLN A 101 22.12 -1.18 8.80
N LYS A 102 21.19 -0.25 8.95
CA LYS A 102 19.81 -0.47 9.33
C LYS A 102 18.92 0.71 8.93
N ILE A 103 17.63 0.45 8.88
CA ILE A 103 16.56 1.44 8.74
C ILE A 103 15.56 1.21 9.87
N THR A 104 15.04 2.29 10.45
CA THR A 104 13.94 2.24 11.41
C THR A 104 12.70 2.86 10.78
N ASN A 105 11.58 2.11 10.73
CA ASN A 105 10.32 2.67 10.25
C ASN A 105 9.64 3.55 11.31
N VAL A 106 8.54 4.21 10.91
CA VAL A 106 7.80 5.14 11.79
C VAL A 106 7.16 4.44 12.99
N GLY A 107 6.82 3.16 12.89
CA GLY A 107 6.32 2.32 14.00
C GLY A 107 7.40 1.80 14.94
N GLY A 108 8.67 2.17 14.71
CA GLY A 108 9.81 1.75 15.56
C GLY A 108 10.46 0.42 15.15
N ARG A 109 9.92 -0.31 14.18
CA ARG A 109 10.49 -1.56 13.65
C ARG A 109 11.82 -1.28 12.95
N GLN A 110 12.83 -2.09 13.23
CA GLN A 110 14.16 -1.98 12.64
C GLN A 110 14.41 -3.09 11.62
N TYR A 111 14.95 -2.73 10.48
CA TYR A 111 15.40 -3.62 9.41
C TYR A 111 16.91 -3.55 9.32
N ALA A 112 17.60 -4.65 9.57
CA ALA A 112 19.04 -4.73 9.45
C ALA A 112 19.45 -4.97 7.99
N PHE A 113 20.45 -4.21 7.54
CA PHE A 113 21.07 -4.33 6.22
C PHE A 113 22.59 -4.44 6.37
N PRO A 114 23.10 -5.52 6.98
CA PRO A 114 24.52 -5.68 7.21
C PRO A 114 25.27 -5.72 5.88
N ASN A 115 26.47 -5.13 5.85
CA ASN A 115 27.33 -5.08 4.66
C ASN A 115 26.71 -4.35 3.46
N THR A 116 25.81 -3.40 3.71
CA THR A 116 25.29 -2.55 2.63
C THR A 116 26.37 -1.54 2.24
N GLU A 117 26.78 -1.59 0.98
CA GLU A 117 27.79 -0.75 0.38
C GLU A 117 27.27 -0.06 -0.87
N ARG A 118 27.98 0.98 -1.34
CA ARG A 118 27.67 1.59 -2.63
C ARG A 118 28.31 0.81 -3.75
N ARG A 119 27.53 0.47 -4.76
CA ARG A 119 28.00 -0.10 -6.03
C ARG A 119 28.72 1.00 -6.85
N PRO A 120 29.47 0.62 -7.90
CA PRO A 120 30.11 1.58 -8.81
C PRO A 120 29.15 2.58 -9.45
N ASN A 121 27.88 2.22 -9.64
CA ASN A 121 26.81 3.10 -10.14
C ASN A 121 26.24 4.04 -9.07
N GLY A 122 26.81 4.05 -7.85
CA GLY A 122 26.40 4.88 -6.74
C GLY A 122 25.17 4.39 -5.94
N LEU A 123 24.48 3.35 -6.41
CA LEU A 123 23.33 2.79 -5.71
C LEU A 123 23.75 1.82 -4.58
N PRO A 124 23.02 1.75 -3.48
CA PRO A 124 23.29 0.76 -2.43
C PRO A 124 23.13 -0.68 -2.94
N THR A 125 23.88 -1.61 -2.37
CA THR A 125 23.51 -3.02 -2.43
C THR A 125 22.16 -3.21 -1.74
N ASN A 126 21.37 -4.20 -2.14
CA ASN A 126 20.03 -4.47 -1.59
C ASN A 126 19.02 -3.30 -1.71
N PHE A 127 19.23 -2.37 -2.64
CA PHE A 127 18.42 -1.14 -2.72
C PHE A 127 16.93 -1.39 -2.90
N THR A 128 16.53 -2.45 -3.60
CA THR A 128 15.12 -2.87 -3.72
C THR A 128 14.52 -3.23 -2.35
N MET A 129 15.23 -4.02 -1.54
CA MET A 129 14.80 -4.39 -0.19
C MET A 129 14.75 -3.17 0.75
N ILE A 130 15.73 -2.26 0.63
CA ILE A 130 15.80 -1.00 1.38
C ILE A 130 14.57 -0.12 1.13
N LYS A 131 14.07 -0.07 -0.10
CA LYS A 131 12.86 0.67 -0.45
C LYS A 131 11.58 -0.04 -0.01
N ASN A 132 11.55 -1.36 -0.16
CA ASN A 132 10.36 -2.17 0.07
C ASN A 132 10.04 -2.36 1.57
N TYR A 133 11.03 -2.73 2.39
CA TYR A 133 10.79 -3.14 3.78
C TYR A 133 10.08 -2.09 4.64
N PRO A 134 10.41 -0.79 4.57
CA PRO A 134 9.68 0.22 5.36
C PRO A 134 8.22 0.34 4.96
N VAL A 135 7.90 0.21 3.66
CA VAL A 135 6.53 0.29 3.17
C VAL A 135 5.74 -0.95 3.57
N GLN A 136 6.18 -2.14 3.13
CA GLN A 136 5.48 -3.39 3.42
C GLN A 136 5.43 -3.69 4.91
N GLY A 137 6.53 -3.45 5.62
CA GLY A 137 6.58 -3.71 7.05
C GLY A 137 5.65 -2.82 7.86
N PHE A 138 5.43 -1.57 7.47
CA PHE A 138 4.44 -0.72 8.14
C PHE A 138 3.02 -1.03 7.62
N ALA A 139 2.81 -1.17 6.31
CA ALA A 139 1.51 -1.47 5.71
C ALA A 139 0.96 -2.82 6.21
N THR A 140 1.62 -3.91 5.80
CA THR A 140 1.12 -5.27 6.07
C THR A 140 1.61 -5.84 7.41
N GLY A 141 2.74 -5.37 7.92
CA GLY A 141 3.31 -5.86 9.19
C GLY A 141 2.83 -5.14 10.44
N ASP A 142 2.40 -3.89 10.33
CA ASP A 142 1.96 -3.08 11.47
C ASP A 142 0.48 -2.66 11.33
N VAL A 143 0.06 -2.05 10.20
CA VAL A 143 -1.32 -1.54 10.02
C VAL A 143 -2.34 -2.67 9.96
N VAL A 144 -2.16 -3.65 9.07
CA VAL A 144 -3.14 -4.73 8.87
C VAL A 144 -3.42 -5.50 10.16
N PRO A 145 -2.43 -5.96 10.96
CA PRO A 145 -2.71 -6.70 12.20
C PRO A 145 -3.52 -5.90 13.21
N VAL A 146 -3.27 -4.61 13.35
CA VAL A 146 -4.04 -3.78 14.32
C VAL A 146 -5.48 -3.62 13.87
N VAL A 147 -5.69 -3.43 12.57
CA VAL A 147 -7.03 -3.29 11.99
C VAL A 147 -7.80 -4.60 12.05
N LEU A 148 -7.13 -5.75 11.86
CA LEU A 148 -7.72 -7.08 12.08
C LEU A 148 -8.20 -7.26 13.53
N VAL A 149 -7.38 -6.88 14.52
CA VAL A 149 -7.75 -6.98 15.93
C VAL A 149 -8.93 -6.05 16.25
N GLU A 150 -8.94 -4.85 15.72
CA GLU A 150 -10.06 -3.91 15.91
C GLU A 150 -11.34 -4.42 15.25
N LEU A 151 -11.26 -4.97 14.04
CA LEU A 151 -12.40 -5.57 13.37
C LEU A 151 -12.97 -6.75 14.17
N GLU A 152 -12.12 -7.65 14.64
CA GLU A 152 -12.54 -8.77 15.49
C GLU A 152 -13.22 -8.28 16.77
N ASN A 153 -12.68 -7.26 17.44
CA ASN A 153 -13.30 -6.67 18.62
C ASN A 153 -14.71 -6.12 18.34
N ARG A 154 -14.92 -5.48 17.19
CA ARG A 154 -16.23 -4.94 16.79
C ARG A 154 -17.22 -6.05 16.40
N LEU A 155 -16.74 -7.16 15.87
CA LEU A 155 -17.55 -8.32 15.52
C LEU A 155 -17.89 -9.22 16.74
N MET A 156 -17.11 -9.17 17.82
CA MET A 156 -17.23 -10.06 18.98
C MET A 156 -18.67 -10.18 19.55
N PRO A 157 -19.52 -9.13 19.63
CA PRO A 157 -20.90 -9.27 20.09
C PRO A 157 -21.86 -9.84 19.05
N MET A 158 -21.40 -10.17 17.85
CA MET A 158 -22.20 -10.62 16.71
C MET A 158 -22.05 -12.12 16.47
N ARG A 159 -22.86 -12.64 15.55
CA ARG A 159 -22.74 -14.01 15.03
C ARG A 159 -21.85 -14.08 13.78
N SER A 160 -21.69 -12.95 13.12
CA SER A 160 -20.74 -12.76 12.02
C SER A 160 -19.32 -12.82 12.54
N THR A 161 -18.39 -13.41 11.80
CA THR A 161 -17.04 -13.67 12.28
C THR A 161 -15.98 -13.44 11.21
N LEU A 162 -14.80 -12.98 11.59
CA LEU A 162 -13.63 -12.91 10.75
C LEU A 162 -13.11 -14.35 10.51
N VAL A 163 -13.05 -14.79 9.26
CA VAL A 163 -12.68 -16.19 8.92
C VAL A 163 -11.34 -16.30 8.21
N ASN A 164 -10.85 -15.25 7.56
CA ASN A 164 -9.58 -15.27 6.86
C ASN A 164 -9.00 -13.86 6.67
N SER A 165 -7.70 -13.77 6.45
CA SER A 165 -7.06 -12.58 5.91
C SER A 165 -6.04 -12.98 4.85
N VAL A 166 -5.99 -12.23 3.74
CA VAL A 166 -5.08 -12.47 2.63
C VAL A 166 -4.40 -11.15 2.28
N HIS A 167 -3.11 -11.04 2.54
CA HIS A 167 -2.36 -9.79 2.40
C HIS A 167 -2.97 -8.64 3.21
N ASP A 168 -3.67 -7.74 2.56
CA ASP A 168 -4.34 -6.57 3.13
C ASP A 168 -5.87 -6.67 3.05
N SER A 169 -6.42 -7.83 2.63
CA SER A 169 -7.85 -8.11 2.67
C SER A 169 -8.26 -8.93 3.89
N MET A 170 -9.49 -8.74 4.33
CA MET A 170 -10.14 -9.39 5.46
C MET A 170 -11.43 -10.03 5.00
N VAL A 171 -11.63 -11.31 5.30
CA VAL A 171 -12.82 -12.06 4.89
C VAL A 171 -13.71 -12.34 6.11
N ILE A 172 -14.96 -11.91 6.02
CA ILE A 172 -15.96 -12.02 7.08
C ILE A 172 -17.07 -12.95 6.60
N ASP A 173 -17.37 -13.99 7.39
CA ASP A 173 -18.58 -14.77 7.23
C ASP A 173 -19.73 -14.05 7.93
N ILE A 174 -20.67 -13.52 7.14
CA ILE A 174 -21.74 -12.66 7.63
C ILE A 174 -22.97 -13.52 7.93
N HIS A 175 -23.48 -13.42 9.15
CA HIS A 175 -24.79 -13.95 9.48
C HIS A 175 -25.89 -13.17 8.73
N PRO A 176 -26.87 -13.83 8.06
CA PRO A 176 -27.83 -13.17 7.15
C PRO A 176 -28.61 -11.99 7.73
N TYR A 177 -28.83 -11.97 9.04
CA TYR A 177 -29.56 -10.88 9.73
C TYR A 177 -28.64 -9.76 10.24
N GLU A 178 -27.33 -9.81 9.96
CA GLU A 178 -26.33 -8.83 10.46
C GLU A 178 -25.63 -8.08 9.35
N THR A 179 -26.08 -8.24 8.10
CA THR A 179 -25.43 -7.66 6.93
C THR A 179 -25.27 -6.14 7.03
N GLU A 180 -26.34 -5.43 7.36
CA GLU A 180 -26.32 -3.96 7.50
C GLU A 180 -25.37 -3.51 8.61
N GLN A 181 -25.41 -4.21 9.76
CA GLN A 181 -24.56 -3.91 10.91
C GLN A 181 -23.07 -4.13 10.59
N VAL A 182 -22.72 -5.18 9.84
CA VAL A 182 -21.33 -5.41 9.42
C VAL A 182 -20.87 -4.33 8.44
N ILE A 183 -21.72 -3.89 7.52
CA ILE A 183 -21.42 -2.76 6.62
C ILE A 183 -21.19 -1.47 7.44
N GLU A 184 -22.03 -1.21 8.44
CA GLU A 184 -21.86 -0.05 9.34
C GLU A 184 -20.56 -0.12 10.14
N ILE A 185 -20.12 -1.33 10.56
CA ILE A 185 -18.83 -1.53 11.21
C ILE A 185 -17.68 -1.13 10.27
N ILE A 186 -17.68 -1.60 9.02
CA ILE A 186 -16.64 -1.23 8.06
C ILE A 186 -16.63 0.28 7.79
N ASN A 187 -17.80 0.89 7.60
CA ASN A 187 -17.91 2.33 7.42
C ASN A 187 -17.41 3.13 8.63
N SER A 188 -17.75 2.71 9.83
CA SER A 188 -17.25 3.29 11.08
C SER A 188 -15.74 3.13 11.20
N MET A 189 -15.20 1.95 10.88
CA MET A 189 -13.76 1.72 10.86
C MET A 189 -13.04 2.68 9.91
N ASN A 190 -13.57 2.93 8.72
CA ASN A 190 -12.99 3.87 7.77
C ASN A 190 -12.82 5.30 8.33
N MET A 191 -13.70 5.72 9.22
CA MET A 191 -13.56 6.99 9.94
C MET A 191 -12.47 6.95 11.02
N ASP A 192 -12.24 5.78 11.61
CA ASP A 192 -11.36 5.60 12.76
C ASP A 192 -9.95 5.10 12.40
N LEU A 193 -9.70 4.62 11.17
CA LEU A 193 -8.44 3.95 10.79
C LEU A 193 -7.19 4.72 11.20
N ASN A 194 -7.12 6.02 10.90
CA ASN A 194 -5.95 6.82 11.26
C ASN A 194 -5.80 7.00 12.78
N GLN A 195 -6.92 7.03 13.52
CA GLN A 195 -6.90 7.09 14.98
C GLN A 195 -6.45 5.75 15.58
N ILE A 196 -6.92 4.63 15.04
CA ILE A 196 -6.49 3.28 15.45
C ILE A 196 -4.97 3.15 15.32
N ILE A 197 -4.39 3.62 14.20
CA ILE A 197 -2.94 3.61 14.00
C ILE A 197 -2.23 4.51 15.01
N TYR A 198 -2.78 5.71 15.26
CA TYR A 198 -2.21 6.62 16.26
C TYR A 198 -2.23 6.03 17.67
N ASP A 199 -3.30 5.37 18.07
CA ASP A 199 -3.44 4.81 19.41
C ASP A 199 -2.44 3.68 19.67
N ASN A 200 -2.14 2.88 18.65
CA ASN A 200 -1.21 1.75 18.73
C ASN A 200 0.26 2.14 18.57
N TYR A 201 0.58 2.99 17.60
CA TYR A 201 1.97 3.30 17.23
C TYR A 201 2.38 4.74 17.52
N LYS A 202 1.47 5.62 17.94
CA LYS A 202 1.68 7.07 18.07
C LYS A 202 2.10 7.74 16.76
N VAL A 203 1.74 7.10 15.63
CA VAL A 203 1.99 7.59 14.27
C VAL A 203 0.78 8.36 13.79
N LYS A 204 0.94 9.67 13.57
CA LYS A 204 -0.10 10.54 13.04
C LYS A 204 -0.04 10.55 11.52
N MET A 205 -0.85 9.70 10.89
CA MET A 205 -0.97 9.68 9.44
C MET A 205 -1.74 10.90 8.92
N ASN A 206 -1.20 11.53 7.87
CA ASN A 206 -1.85 12.64 7.14
C ASN A 206 -2.37 12.20 5.76
N VAL A 207 -2.40 10.90 5.52
CA VAL A 207 -3.01 10.27 4.34
C VAL A 207 -4.15 9.41 4.85
N PRO A 208 -5.38 9.51 4.29
CA PRO A 208 -6.49 8.67 4.70
C PRO A 208 -6.24 7.21 4.30
N LEU A 209 -6.46 6.28 5.21
CA LEU A 209 -6.62 4.86 4.89
C LEU A 209 -8.08 4.58 4.55
N LEU A 210 -8.34 3.57 3.73
CA LEU A 210 -9.68 3.23 3.28
C LEU A 210 -9.79 1.71 3.09
N LEU A 211 -10.84 1.12 3.64
CA LEU A 211 -11.30 -0.24 3.35
C LEU A 211 -12.43 -0.16 2.32
N GLU A 212 -12.28 -0.86 1.22
CA GLU A 212 -13.32 -1.10 0.22
C GLU A 212 -13.94 -2.46 0.50
N ALA A 213 -15.26 -2.53 0.56
CA ALA A 213 -15.96 -3.75 0.91
C ALA A 213 -16.77 -4.29 -0.24
N LYS A 214 -16.78 -5.63 -0.35
CA LYS A 214 -17.59 -6.39 -1.31
C LYS A 214 -18.35 -7.48 -0.58
N ILE A 215 -19.59 -7.70 -0.98
CA ILE A 215 -20.45 -8.72 -0.42
C ILE A 215 -20.98 -9.65 -1.49
N GLY A 216 -21.13 -10.93 -1.18
CA GLY A 216 -21.71 -11.92 -2.07
C GLY A 216 -21.97 -13.25 -1.37
N PRO A 217 -22.64 -14.19 -2.05
CA PRO A 217 -22.94 -15.52 -1.49
C PRO A 217 -21.70 -16.40 -1.36
N ASN A 218 -20.63 -16.05 -2.04
CA ASN A 218 -19.30 -16.69 -1.98
C ASN A 218 -18.23 -15.66 -2.35
N TRP A 219 -16.96 -16.04 -2.27
CA TRP A 219 -15.84 -15.13 -2.52
C TRP A 219 -15.64 -14.73 -3.99
N LEU A 220 -16.24 -15.47 -4.94
CA LEU A 220 -16.14 -15.18 -6.38
C LEU A 220 -17.24 -14.21 -6.84
N ASP A 221 -18.46 -14.42 -6.36
CA ASP A 221 -19.64 -13.67 -6.80
C ASP A 221 -19.94 -12.52 -5.82
N THR A 222 -19.10 -11.48 -5.86
CA THR A 222 -19.21 -10.32 -4.98
C THR A 222 -19.56 -9.04 -5.75
N GLN A 223 -20.19 -8.10 -5.05
CA GLN A 223 -20.47 -6.73 -5.52
C GLN A 223 -20.05 -5.71 -4.47
N ASP A 224 -19.68 -4.51 -4.91
CA ASP A 224 -19.28 -3.41 -4.03
C ASP A 224 -20.46 -2.95 -3.15
N VAL A 225 -20.18 -2.54 -1.91
CA VAL A 225 -21.16 -2.03 -0.93
C VAL A 225 -20.72 -0.71 -0.34
#